data_11dc4c52f96a36e350de29753b342997
#
_entry.id   11dc4c52f96a36e350de29753b342997
#
_cell.length_a   1.000
_cell.length_b   1.000
_cell.length_c   1.000
_cell.angle_alpha   90.00
_cell.angle_beta   90.00
_cell.angle_gamma   90.00
#
_symmetry.space_group_name_H-M   'P 1'
#
loop_
_entity.id
_entity.type
_entity.pdbx_description
1 polymer ?
#
loop_
_entity_poly.entity_id
_entity_poly.type
_entity_poly.pdbx_seq_one_letter_code
_entity_poly.pdbx_strand_id
1 'polypeptide(L)'
;MKIKMYLRNVLTITLILLFPYLSTAQKVERVRFEQYKKQNRNAIADIVDGKTEKAIAHFEQYLKEHQGDLESIYGLAVAYSAKNDLDAAMRYAKKAIEQGLQVERFIAGPRSLLKTLVGSNDFSDFIIGRYQLLIHGPMLGNFTDKQACIWVRTSRVADVKVEVTDVEKHIKMTFTATSTPETDYTAVVLATGLQPNTEYNYDVYVDGSLFFYNGYFKTFQAENKPLTLKLGFGGGAGYTPWHERMWDTLVTHQLDAFLLLGDNVYIDHPTKPEVQQYCYYRRQSRPEFRHFTSEVPVYAIWDDHDFTINDGEGGPEIDHPEWKIPVWKLFKNQWNNPYYGGGENHPGCWFDFSIGDIDFFFMDCRYYRENPKTTGKPSMLGEYQKQWLKDKIKASEATFKVVASSVPWAIGTKPGSDDTWDGFPEEREEIFSFIEENKIEGVILLSADRHRSDAWKIERSGGYTLYDFMSSRLTNVHTHNLMPGSIFGYNKTCSFGMLEFDTTQEDPKMSYSIYSIDNELIDKVTLYKSQLMFMEE
;
A
#
# COMPACT_ATOMS: atom_id res chain seq x y z
N MET A 1 21.13 -28.11 50.00
CA MET A 1 21.69 -28.25 48.64
C MET A 1 20.82 -29.10 47.70
N LYS A 2 19.95 -30.00 48.18
CA LYS A 2 19.08 -30.84 47.33
C LYS A 2 17.81 -30.16 46.83
N ILE A 3 17.27 -29.15 47.50
CA ILE A 3 16.03 -28.44 47.09
C ILE A 3 16.23 -27.48 45.91
N LYS A 4 17.42 -26.88 45.76
CA LYS A 4 17.74 -26.00 44.63
C LYS A 4 17.91 -26.72 43.26
N MET A 5 18.20 -28.02 43.32
CA MET A 5 18.38 -28.83 42.10
C MET A 5 17.03 -29.31 41.49
N TYR A 6 16.02 -29.49 42.35
CA TYR A 6 14.67 -29.89 41.90
C TYR A 6 13.92 -28.73 41.23
N LEU A 7 14.06 -27.51 41.72
CA LEU A 7 13.42 -26.35 41.12
C LEU A 7 14.02 -25.99 39.73
N ARG A 8 15.30 -26.26 39.51
CA ARG A 8 15.97 -25.98 38.24
C ARG A 8 15.56 -26.97 37.14
N ASN A 9 15.33 -28.24 37.49
CA ASN A 9 14.89 -29.26 36.54
C ASN A 9 13.41 -29.14 36.20
N VAL A 10 12.54 -28.70 37.10
CA VAL A 10 11.14 -28.44 36.86
C VAL A 10 10.94 -27.25 35.93
N LEU A 11 11.72 -26.15 36.13
CA LEU A 11 11.66 -24.99 35.22
C LEU A 11 12.16 -25.32 33.80
N THR A 12 13.21 -26.15 33.68
CA THR A 12 13.77 -26.55 32.37
C THR A 12 12.82 -27.48 31.61
N ILE A 13 12.15 -28.40 32.29
CA ILE A 13 11.17 -29.29 31.67
C ILE A 13 9.90 -28.54 31.28
N THR A 14 9.44 -27.57 32.09
CA THR A 14 8.28 -26.74 31.76
C THR A 14 8.56 -25.81 30.57
N LEU A 15 9.78 -25.29 30.44
CA LEU A 15 10.18 -24.47 29.27
C LEU A 15 10.27 -25.33 27.98
N ILE A 16 10.79 -26.56 28.06
CA ILE A 16 10.93 -27.47 26.90
C ILE A 16 9.57 -27.97 26.42
N LEU A 17 8.59 -28.12 27.31
CA LEU A 17 7.23 -28.52 26.94
C LEU A 17 6.36 -27.37 26.40
N LEU A 18 6.70 -26.11 26.71
CA LEU A 18 6.01 -24.93 26.18
C LEU A 18 6.46 -24.55 24.76
N PHE A 19 7.72 -24.83 24.38
CA PHE A 19 8.25 -24.51 23.05
C PHE A 19 7.52 -25.18 21.88
N PRO A 20 7.17 -26.48 21.90
CA PRO A 20 6.39 -27.08 20.82
C PRO A 20 4.91 -26.60 20.80
N TYR A 21 4.35 -26.23 21.97
CA TYR A 21 3.00 -25.66 22.05
C TYR A 21 2.92 -24.25 21.43
N LEU A 22 3.92 -23.40 21.67
CA LEU A 22 4.02 -22.08 21.04
C LEU A 22 4.24 -22.17 19.52
N SER A 23 5.07 -23.11 19.05
CA SER A 23 5.30 -23.32 17.62
C SER A 23 4.09 -23.90 16.88
N THR A 24 3.32 -24.79 17.52
CA THR A 24 2.06 -25.31 16.97
C THR A 24 0.95 -24.28 17.02
N ALA A 25 0.82 -23.50 18.07
CA ALA A 25 -0.13 -22.40 18.17
C ALA A 25 0.12 -21.35 17.08
N GLN A 26 1.37 -20.89 16.88
CA GLN A 26 1.76 -20.00 15.80
C GLN A 26 1.46 -20.58 14.41
N LYS A 27 1.69 -21.89 14.20
CA LYS A 27 1.44 -22.54 12.92
C LYS A 27 -0.05 -22.68 12.62
N VAL A 28 -0.87 -23.01 13.62
CA VAL A 28 -2.33 -23.06 13.53
C VAL A 28 -2.90 -21.67 13.28
N GLU A 29 -2.41 -20.66 13.99
CA GLU A 29 -2.81 -19.28 13.82
C GLU A 29 -2.48 -18.78 12.41
N ARG A 30 -1.28 -19.04 11.90
CA ARG A 30 -0.86 -18.69 10.54
C ARG A 30 -1.79 -19.29 9.46
N VAL A 31 -2.11 -20.58 9.53
CA VAL A 31 -3.03 -21.24 8.59
C VAL A 31 -4.42 -20.60 8.64
N ARG A 32 -4.90 -20.26 9.84
CA ARG A 32 -6.18 -19.61 10.07
C ARG A 32 -6.26 -18.23 9.41
N PHE A 33 -5.20 -17.42 9.46
CA PHE A 33 -5.16 -16.07 8.87
C PHE A 33 -4.99 -16.06 7.35
N GLU A 34 -4.23 -16.99 6.80
CA GLU A 34 -4.18 -17.21 5.37
C GLU A 34 -5.58 -17.49 4.80
N GLN A 35 -6.37 -18.26 5.52
CA GLN A 35 -7.75 -18.51 5.17
C GLN A 35 -8.63 -17.26 5.32
N TYR A 36 -8.52 -16.50 6.42
CA TYR A 36 -9.31 -15.30 6.69
C TYR A 36 -9.20 -14.28 5.56
N LYS A 37 -7.99 -13.98 5.11
CA LYS A 37 -7.69 -13.04 4.03
C LYS A 37 -8.42 -13.39 2.72
N LYS A 38 -8.47 -14.67 2.38
CA LYS A 38 -9.09 -15.16 1.13
C LYS A 38 -10.60 -15.38 1.25
N GLN A 39 -11.07 -15.83 2.38
CA GLN A 39 -12.43 -16.34 2.53
C GLN A 39 -13.48 -15.23 2.42
N ASN A 40 -13.30 -14.11 3.11
CA ASN A 40 -14.30 -13.05 3.12
C ASN A 40 -14.46 -12.39 1.74
N ARG A 41 -13.37 -12.09 1.02
CA ARG A 41 -13.45 -11.55 -0.33
C ARG A 41 -14.07 -12.54 -1.31
N ASN A 42 -13.75 -13.84 -1.19
CA ASN A 42 -14.33 -14.89 -2.02
C ASN A 42 -15.83 -15.07 -1.75
N ALA A 43 -16.27 -14.92 -0.50
CA ALA A 43 -17.69 -14.93 -0.15
C ALA A 43 -18.42 -13.71 -0.74
N ILE A 44 -17.79 -12.52 -0.75
CA ILE A 44 -18.33 -11.34 -1.47
C ILE A 44 -18.40 -11.63 -2.98
N ALA A 45 -17.36 -12.26 -3.56
CA ALA A 45 -17.40 -12.67 -4.96
C ALA A 45 -18.51 -13.69 -5.28
N ASP A 46 -18.77 -14.62 -4.37
CA ASP A 46 -19.91 -15.55 -4.49
C ASP A 46 -21.26 -14.80 -4.47
N ILE A 47 -21.41 -13.72 -3.68
CA ILE A 47 -22.62 -12.87 -3.71
C ILE A 47 -22.78 -12.18 -5.08
N VAL A 48 -21.69 -11.62 -5.61
CA VAL A 48 -21.68 -10.98 -6.95
C VAL A 48 -22.09 -11.99 -8.04
N ASP A 49 -21.63 -13.24 -7.93
CA ASP A 49 -21.97 -14.32 -8.85
C ASP A 49 -23.38 -14.91 -8.64
N GLY A 50 -24.20 -14.35 -7.74
CA GLY A 50 -25.53 -14.87 -7.40
C GLY A 50 -25.55 -16.12 -6.52
N LYS A 51 -24.37 -16.56 -6.03
CA LYS A 51 -24.21 -17.72 -5.12
C LYS A 51 -24.40 -17.33 -3.66
N THR A 52 -25.38 -16.50 -3.36
CA THR A 52 -25.54 -15.82 -2.07
C THR A 52 -25.74 -16.79 -0.91
N GLU A 53 -26.45 -17.92 -1.12
CA GLU A 53 -26.62 -18.96 -0.09
C GLU A 53 -25.28 -19.58 0.33
N LYS A 54 -24.37 -19.78 -0.63
CA LYS A 54 -23.02 -20.27 -0.34
C LYS A 54 -22.25 -19.28 0.53
N ALA A 55 -22.35 -17.99 0.24
CA ALA A 55 -21.71 -16.93 1.03
C ALA A 55 -22.30 -16.85 2.46
N ILE A 56 -23.62 -16.93 2.60
CA ILE A 56 -24.30 -16.98 3.91
C ILE A 56 -23.78 -18.16 4.73
N ALA A 57 -23.82 -19.36 4.16
CA ALA A 57 -23.33 -20.56 4.85
C ALA A 57 -21.86 -20.44 5.28
N HIS A 58 -21.02 -19.80 4.46
CA HIS A 58 -19.64 -19.54 4.80
C HIS A 58 -19.50 -18.60 6.01
N PHE A 59 -20.16 -17.44 6.00
CA PHE A 59 -20.09 -16.50 7.11
C PHE A 59 -20.69 -17.06 8.41
N GLU A 60 -21.82 -17.78 8.32
CA GLU A 60 -22.43 -18.44 9.48
C GLU A 60 -21.53 -19.53 10.06
N GLN A 61 -20.88 -20.34 9.21
CA GLN A 61 -19.94 -21.36 9.68
C GLN A 61 -18.75 -20.72 10.38
N TYR A 62 -18.18 -19.64 9.83
CA TYR A 62 -17.06 -18.94 10.46
C TYR A 62 -17.46 -18.34 11.82
N LEU A 63 -18.66 -17.77 11.93
CA LEU A 63 -19.18 -17.18 13.18
C LEU A 63 -19.45 -18.20 14.29
N LYS A 64 -19.62 -19.50 13.99
CA LYS A 64 -19.73 -20.53 15.03
C LYS A 64 -18.48 -20.63 15.89
N GLU A 65 -17.31 -20.46 15.25
CA GLU A 65 -16.01 -20.52 15.92
C GLU A 65 -15.52 -19.14 16.36
N HIS A 66 -16.01 -18.07 15.71
CA HIS A 66 -15.56 -16.69 15.86
C HIS A 66 -16.74 -15.73 15.99
N GLN A 67 -17.51 -15.86 17.07
CA GLN A 67 -18.81 -15.16 17.28
C GLN A 67 -18.76 -13.64 17.18
N GLY A 68 -17.59 -13.03 17.42
CA GLY A 68 -17.37 -11.58 17.36
C GLY A 68 -16.73 -11.08 16.06
N ASP A 69 -16.61 -11.92 15.01
CA ASP A 69 -15.97 -11.50 13.76
C ASP A 69 -16.84 -10.49 13.00
N LEU A 70 -16.47 -9.22 13.08
CA LEU A 70 -17.23 -8.10 12.50
C LEU A 70 -17.33 -8.18 10.97
N GLU A 71 -16.29 -8.67 10.28
CA GLU A 71 -16.31 -8.79 8.82
C GLU A 71 -17.29 -9.89 8.36
N SER A 72 -17.41 -10.99 9.10
CA SER A 72 -18.42 -12.02 8.81
C SER A 72 -19.85 -11.54 9.11
N ILE A 73 -20.05 -10.78 10.19
CA ILE A 73 -21.36 -10.19 10.51
C ILE A 73 -21.75 -9.16 9.43
N TYR A 74 -20.79 -8.31 9.00
CA TYR A 74 -20.97 -7.39 7.89
C TYR A 74 -21.29 -8.14 6.58
N GLY A 75 -20.56 -9.22 6.27
CA GLY A 75 -20.78 -10.06 5.10
C GLY A 75 -22.20 -10.66 5.05
N LEU A 76 -22.76 -11.07 6.20
CA LEU A 76 -24.16 -11.50 6.27
C LEU A 76 -25.14 -10.36 5.97
N ALA A 77 -24.90 -9.15 6.47
CA ALA A 77 -25.75 -8.00 6.13
C ALA A 77 -25.71 -7.71 4.63
N VAL A 78 -24.52 -7.77 3.99
CA VAL A 78 -24.35 -7.64 2.54
C VAL A 78 -25.12 -8.73 1.79
N ALA A 79 -24.97 -10.00 2.20
CA ALA A 79 -25.62 -11.13 1.55
C ALA A 79 -27.15 -11.05 1.60
N TYR A 80 -27.72 -10.73 2.76
CA TYR A 80 -29.16 -10.57 2.91
C TYR A 80 -29.70 -9.32 2.19
N SER A 81 -28.94 -8.21 2.18
CA SER A 81 -29.30 -7.04 1.36
C SER A 81 -29.34 -7.37 -0.12
N ALA A 82 -28.34 -8.10 -0.63
CA ALA A 82 -28.32 -8.55 -2.04
C ALA A 82 -29.47 -9.52 -2.38
N LYS A 83 -29.99 -10.29 -1.42
CA LYS A 83 -31.18 -11.12 -1.55
C LYS A 83 -32.50 -10.35 -1.47
N ASN A 84 -32.48 -9.06 -1.19
CA ASN A 84 -33.65 -8.25 -0.86
C ASN A 84 -34.40 -8.68 0.43
N ASP A 85 -33.71 -9.34 1.34
CA ASP A 85 -34.19 -9.66 2.71
C ASP A 85 -33.80 -8.53 3.65
N LEU A 86 -34.64 -7.47 3.72
CA LEU A 86 -34.35 -6.29 4.52
C LEU A 86 -34.29 -6.60 6.02
N ASP A 87 -35.19 -7.46 6.52
CA ASP A 87 -35.24 -7.77 7.96
C ASP A 87 -33.96 -8.44 8.45
N ALA A 88 -33.48 -9.44 7.69
CA ALA A 88 -32.23 -10.10 8.02
C ALA A 88 -31.02 -9.15 7.83
N ALA A 89 -30.99 -8.36 6.75
CA ALA A 89 -29.93 -7.38 6.51
C ALA A 89 -29.85 -6.35 7.66
N MET A 90 -30.99 -5.81 8.09
CA MET A 90 -31.07 -4.87 9.23
C MET A 90 -30.60 -5.51 10.53
N ARG A 91 -31.01 -6.76 10.82
CA ARG A 91 -30.60 -7.47 12.02
C ARG A 91 -29.08 -7.60 12.12
N TYR A 92 -28.42 -8.02 11.03
CA TYR A 92 -26.97 -8.17 11.00
C TYR A 92 -26.24 -6.81 10.95
N ALA A 93 -26.78 -5.79 10.27
CA ALA A 93 -26.22 -4.47 10.27
C ALA A 93 -26.23 -3.84 11.68
N LYS A 94 -27.38 -3.90 12.38
CA LYS A 94 -27.50 -3.47 13.78
C LYS A 94 -26.49 -4.19 14.66
N LYS A 95 -26.42 -5.52 14.56
CA LYS A 95 -25.48 -6.33 15.32
C LYS A 95 -24.02 -5.93 15.09
N ALA A 96 -23.62 -5.71 13.84
CA ALA A 96 -22.26 -5.29 13.51
C ALA A 96 -21.92 -3.91 14.10
N ILE A 97 -22.83 -2.94 13.95
CA ILE A 97 -22.65 -1.57 14.44
C ILE A 97 -22.62 -1.52 15.98
N GLU A 98 -23.50 -2.26 16.64
CA GLU A 98 -23.55 -2.35 18.11
C GLU A 98 -22.29 -3.04 18.68
N GLN A 99 -21.63 -3.89 17.90
CA GLN A 99 -20.36 -4.53 18.25
C GLN A 99 -19.12 -3.73 17.83
N GLY A 100 -19.29 -2.50 17.30
CA GLY A 100 -18.21 -1.54 17.03
C GLY A 100 -17.80 -1.41 15.57
N LEU A 101 -18.51 -2.02 14.61
CA LEU A 101 -18.27 -1.73 13.20
C LEU A 101 -18.80 -0.32 12.90
N GLN A 102 -17.98 0.50 12.25
CA GLN A 102 -18.37 1.86 11.87
C GLN A 102 -19.53 1.86 10.87
N VAL A 103 -20.52 2.75 11.06
CA VAL A 103 -21.68 2.91 10.17
C VAL A 103 -21.22 3.23 8.74
N GLU A 104 -20.18 4.02 8.61
CA GLU A 104 -19.57 4.45 7.36
C GLU A 104 -19.19 3.25 6.46
N ARG A 105 -18.90 2.08 7.05
CA ARG A 105 -18.59 0.86 6.33
C ARG A 105 -19.76 0.39 5.45
N PHE A 106 -21.00 0.54 5.94
CA PHE A 106 -22.22 0.23 5.17
C PHE A 106 -22.52 1.28 4.11
N ILE A 107 -22.28 2.55 4.42
CA ILE A 107 -22.53 3.68 3.50
C ILE A 107 -21.51 3.67 2.35
N ALA A 108 -20.24 3.34 2.63
CA ALA A 108 -19.21 3.19 1.62
C ALA A 108 -19.59 2.11 0.60
N GLY A 109 -20.03 0.97 1.06
CA GLY A 109 -20.46 -0.12 0.17
C GLY A 109 -19.60 -1.39 0.31
N PRO A 110 -19.73 -2.30 -0.68
CA PRO A 110 -20.18 -2.11 -2.09
C PRO A 110 -21.63 -1.68 -2.22
N ARG A 111 -21.86 -0.50 -2.83
CA ARG A 111 -23.17 0.16 -2.84
C ARG A 111 -24.23 -0.63 -3.58
N SER A 112 -23.88 -1.31 -4.68
CA SER A 112 -24.77 -2.16 -5.46
C SER A 112 -25.34 -3.31 -4.63
N LEU A 113 -24.52 -3.95 -3.80
CA LEU A 113 -24.91 -5.09 -2.94
C LEU A 113 -25.69 -4.64 -1.70
N LEU A 114 -25.44 -3.43 -1.20
CA LEU A 114 -26.10 -2.87 -0.02
C LEU A 114 -27.32 -2.01 -0.34
N LYS A 115 -27.77 -1.94 -1.62
CA LYS A 115 -28.82 -1.06 -2.07
C LYS A 115 -30.13 -1.22 -1.27
N THR A 116 -30.55 -2.44 -1.00
CA THR A 116 -31.79 -2.74 -0.26
C THR A 116 -31.71 -2.25 1.19
N LEU A 117 -30.58 -2.49 1.85
CA LEU A 117 -30.36 -2.09 3.22
C LEU A 117 -30.24 -0.54 3.33
N VAL A 118 -29.27 0.05 2.63
CA VAL A 118 -28.93 1.48 2.75
C VAL A 118 -30.03 2.37 2.19
N GLY A 119 -30.79 1.90 1.21
CA GLY A 119 -31.94 2.61 0.64
C GLY A 119 -33.23 2.52 1.47
N SER A 120 -33.25 1.79 2.59
CA SER A 120 -34.45 1.65 3.44
C SER A 120 -34.59 2.79 4.45
N ASN A 121 -35.84 3.14 4.76
CA ASN A 121 -36.14 4.08 5.85
C ASN A 121 -35.66 3.53 7.21
N ASP A 122 -35.81 2.24 7.46
CA ASP A 122 -35.41 1.59 8.72
C ASP A 122 -33.91 1.75 8.99
N PHE A 123 -33.07 1.62 7.96
CA PHE A 123 -31.64 1.84 8.11
C PHE A 123 -31.34 3.33 8.30
N SER A 124 -31.97 4.20 7.52
CA SER A 124 -31.79 5.64 7.63
C SER A 124 -32.16 6.16 9.03
N ASP A 125 -33.29 5.71 9.57
CA ASP A 125 -33.75 6.06 10.92
C ASP A 125 -32.80 5.53 12.00
N PHE A 126 -32.28 4.30 11.83
CA PHE A 126 -31.35 3.71 12.78
C PHE A 126 -30.01 4.43 12.84
N ILE A 127 -29.52 4.98 11.71
CA ILE A 127 -28.20 5.62 11.63
C ILE A 127 -28.25 7.14 11.86
N ILE A 128 -29.43 7.75 12.05
CA ILE A 128 -29.53 9.19 12.34
C ILE A 128 -28.63 9.56 13.52
N GLY A 129 -27.74 10.54 13.28
CA GLY A 129 -26.77 11.03 14.27
C GLY A 129 -25.62 10.05 14.59
N ARG A 130 -25.51 8.93 13.89
CA ARG A 130 -24.47 7.91 14.11
C ARG A 130 -23.39 7.89 13.07
N TYR A 131 -23.52 8.54 11.93
CA TYR A 131 -22.52 8.54 10.87
C TYR A 131 -22.06 9.94 10.50
N GLN A 132 -20.90 10.02 9.87
CA GLN A 132 -20.30 11.25 9.38
C GLN A 132 -20.41 11.34 7.85
N LEU A 133 -20.49 12.56 7.31
CA LEU A 133 -20.44 12.78 5.87
C LEU A 133 -19.06 12.42 5.28
N LEU A 134 -17.99 12.61 6.06
CA LEU A 134 -16.64 12.16 5.72
C LEU A 134 -16.50 10.66 6.05
N ILE A 135 -16.54 9.79 5.04
CA ILE A 135 -16.48 8.34 5.22
C ILE A 135 -15.04 7.85 5.39
N HIS A 136 -14.14 8.22 4.48
CA HIS A 136 -12.73 7.82 4.48
C HIS A 136 -11.82 9.02 4.31
N GLY A 137 -10.59 8.87 4.78
CA GLY A 137 -9.59 9.93 4.81
C GLY A 137 -9.67 10.79 6.08
N PRO A 138 -8.95 11.93 6.11
CA PRO A 138 -8.13 12.44 5.03
C PRO A 138 -6.91 11.53 4.72
N MET A 139 -6.47 11.52 3.46
CA MET A 139 -5.24 10.87 3.05
C MET A 139 -4.36 11.89 2.31
N LEU A 140 -3.15 12.09 2.82
CA LEU A 140 -2.15 12.97 2.24
C LEU A 140 -1.42 12.25 1.10
N GLY A 141 -1.03 12.99 0.06
CA GLY A 141 -0.23 12.47 -1.06
C GLY A 141 0.01 13.53 -2.13
N ASN A 142 0.74 13.17 -3.17
CA ASN A 142 1.10 14.09 -4.25
C ASN A 142 1.62 15.45 -3.75
N PHE A 143 2.61 15.39 -2.87
CA PHE A 143 3.27 16.57 -2.32
C PHE A 143 4.40 17.03 -3.23
N THR A 144 4.60 18.35 -3.26
CA THR A 144 5.80 19.01 -3.77
C THR A 144 6.32 20.01 -2.73
N ASP A 145 7.28 20.81 -3.10
CA ASP A 145 7.75 21.94 -2.30
C ASP A 145 6.69 23.06 -2.14
N LYS A 146 5.65 23.10 -3.01
CA LYS A 146 4.64 24.18 -3.06
C LYS A 146 3.20 23.68 -3.12
N GLN A 147 3.00 22.38 -2.95
CA GLN A 147 1.70 21.74 -3.13
C GLN A 147 1.52 20.60 -2.14
N ALA A 148 0.28 20.39 -1.71
CA ALA A 148 -0.19 19.21 -1.00
C ALA A 148 -1.57 18.82 -1.50
N CYS A 149 -1.82 17.52 -1.69
CA CYS A 149 -3.13 17.02 -2.02
C CYS A 149 -3.74 16.27 -0.83
N ILE A 150 -4.98 16.55 -0.53
CA ILE A 150 -5.76 15.94 0.53
C ILE A 150 -6.93 15.19 -0.10
N TRP A 151 -6.88 13.86 -0.07
CA TRP A 151 -7.92 12.98 -0.58
C TRP A 151 -8.92 12.64 0.51
N VAL A 152 -10.20 12.66 0.18
CA VAL A 152 -11.30 12.22 1.05
C VAL A 152 -12.36 11.47 0.27
N ARG A 153 -13.17 10.62 0.96
CA ARG A 153 -14.42 10.07 0.42
C ARG A 153 -15.59 10.52 1.30
N THR A 154 -16.67 10.95 0.64
CA THR A 154 -17.90 11.38 1.30
C THR A 154 -19.03 10.38 1.10
N SER A 155 -20.09 10.48 1.89
CA SER A 155 -21.26 9.59 1.81
C SER A 155 -22.12 9.84 0.56
N ARG A 156 -22.08 11.04 0.03
CA ARG A 156 -22.87 11.53 -1.11
C ARG A 156 -22.11 12.64 -1.82
N VAL A 157 -22.64 13.17 -2.91
CA VAL A 157 -22.13 14.42 -3.50
C VAL A 157 -22.06 15.49 -2.42
N ALA A 158 -20.90 16.10 -2.27
CA ALA A 158 -20.66 17.10 -1.23
C ALA A 158 -19.53 18.05 -1.63
N ASP A 159 -19.59 19.27 -1.14
CA ASP A 159 -18.51 20.24 -1.22
C ASP A 159 -17.50 19.99 -0.10
N VAL A 160 -16.27 19.75 -0.48
CA VAL A 160 -15.15 19.54 0.44
C VAL A 160 -14.29 20.80 0.45
N LYS A 161 -14.09 21.35 1.65
CA LYS A 161 -13.20 22.49 1.88
C LYS A 161 -12.06 22.05 2.82
N VAL A 162 -10.84 22.41 2.45
CA VAL A 162 -9.66 22.28 3.31
C VAL A 162 -9.13 23.67 3.64
N GLU A 163 -9.01 23.95 4.93
CA GLU A 163 -8.29 25.13 5.42
C GLU A 163 -6.88 24.72 5.83
N VAL A 164 -5.88 25.37 5.26
CA VAL A 164 -4.46 25.13 5.51
C VAL A 164 -3.88 26.37 6.19
N THR A 165 -3.22 26.19 7.33
CA THR A 165 -2.65 27.29 8.12
C THR A 165 -1.15 27.10 8.29
N ASP A 166 -0.34 28.04 7.81
CA ASP A 166 1.10 28.12 8.07
C ASP A 166 1.33 28.22 9.59
N VAL A 167 2.09 27.28 10.16
CA VAL A 167 2.26 27.17 11.62
C VAL A 167 3.01 28.36 12.18
N GLU A 168 4.03 28.87 11.46
CA GLU A 168 4.86 30.00 11.92
C GLU A 168 4.20 31.35 11.67
N LYS A 169 3.68 31.57 10.46
CA LYS A 169 3.14 32.88 10.03
C LYS A 169 1.67 33.04 10.36
N HIS A 170 0.98 31.97 10.73
CA HIS A 170 -0.47 31.96 10.98
C HIS A 170 -1.31 32.42 9.77
N ILE A 171 -0.80 32.26 8.56
CA ILE A 171 -1.51 32.58 7.33
C ILE A 171 -2.43 31.40 6.99
N LYS A 172 -3.72 31.69 6.89
CA LYS A 172 -4.75 30.70 6.52
C LYS A 172 -5.07 30.81 5.03
N MET A 173 -5.09 29.66 4.36
CA MET A 173 -5.48 29.49 2.96
C MET A 173 -6.63 28.50 2.88
N THR A 174 -7.49 28.63 1.87
CA THR A 174 -8.67 27.77 1.70
C THR A 174 -8.70 27.20 0.30
N PHE A 175 -8.95 25.89 0.22
CA PHE A 175 -9.03 25.14 -1.03
C PHE A 175 -10.28 24.27 -1.03
N THR A 176 -10.86 24.02 -2.21
CA THR A 176 -12.13 23.29 -2.34
C THR A 176 -12.08 22.29 -3.48
N ALA A 177 -12.87 21.22 -3.34
CA ALA A 177 -13.20 20.26 -4.38
C ALA A 177 -14.61 19.73 -4.13
N THR A 178 -15.22 19.10 -5.13
CA THR A 178 -16.55 18.46 -4.99
C THR A 178 -16.39 16.96 -5.24
N SER A 179 -16.95 16.14 -4.37
CA SER A 179 -17.02 14.70 -4.55
C SER A 179 -18.18 14.33 -5.47
N THR A 180 -17.99 13.37 -6.39
CA THR A 180 -19.00 12.96 -7.35
C THR A 180 -19.14 11.45 -7.46
N PRO A 181 -20.27 10.92 -7.97
CA PRO A 181 -20.46 9.49 -8.19
C PRO A 181 -19.43 8.87 -9.16
N GLU A 182 -18.97 9.64 -10.15
CA GLU A 182 -18.01 9.20 -11.18
C GLU A 182 -16.65 8.85 -10.57
N THR A 183 -16.31 9.49 -9.46
CA THR A 183 -15.08 9.23 -8.68
C THR A 183 -15.35 8.40 -7.42
N ASP A 184 -16.47 7.68 -7.36
CA ASP A 184 -16.88 6.93 -6.18
C ASP A 184 -16.98 7.81 -4.91
N TYR A 185 -17.50 9.03 -5.09
CA TYR A 185 -17.64 10.07 -4.07
C TYR A 185 -16.32 10.48 -3.41
N THR A 186 -15.20 10.33 -4.12
CA THR A 186 -13.94 10.88 -3.65
C THR A 186 -13.74 12.31 -4.16
N ALA A 187 -12.99 13.08 -3.40
CA ALA A 187 -12.52 14.40 -3.78
C ALA A 187 -11.03 14.52 -3.40
N VAL A 188 -10.23 15.09 -4.29
CA VAL A 188 -8.85 15.47 -4.04
C VAL A 188 -8.80 16.99 -3.99
N VAL A 189 -8.56 17.53 -2.80
CA VAL A 189 -8.38 18.98 -2.60
C VAL A 189 -6.92 19.32 -2.81
N LEU A 190 -6.63 20.11 -3.84
CA LEU A 190 -5.30 20.54 -4.21
C LEU A 190 -4.97 21.88 -3.54
N ALA A 191 -4.13 21.86 -2.51
CA ALA A 191 -3.56 23.04 -1.87
C ALA A 191 -2.28 23.46 -2.59
N THR A 192 -2.27 24.66 -3.17
CA THR A 192 -1.16 25.21 -3.97
C THR A 192 -0.67 26.55 -3.42
N GLY A 193 0.51 27.01 -3.88
CA GLY A 193 1.09 28.27 -3.42
C GLY A 193 1.67 28.19 -2.01
N LEU A 194 1.90 27.00 -1.52
CA LEU A 194 2.59 26.74 -0.25
C LEU A 194 4.07 27.12 -0.35
N GLN A 195 4.74 27.20 0.79
CA GLN A 195 6.18 27.49 0.82
C GLN A 195 6.97 26.19 0.99
N PRO A 196 8.18 26.08 0.40
CA PRO A 196 9.04 24.92 0.58
C PRO A 196 9.44 24.70 2.04
N ASN A 197 9.60 23.43 2.44
CA ASN A 197 10.11 23.02 3.74
C ASN A 197 9.38 23.68 4.93
N THR A 198 8.06 23.88 4.80
CA THR A 198 7.22 24.65 5.73
C THR A 198 6.15 23.75 6.35
N GLU A 199 5.90 23.96 7.64
CA GLU A 199 4.93 23.22 8.43
C GLU A 199 3.54 23.87 8.36
N TYR A 200 2.52 23.04 8.18
CA TYR A 200 1.13 23.46 8.08
C TYR A 200 0.22 22.59 8.94
N ASN A 201 -0.76 23.25 9.59
CA ASN A 201 -1.95 22.56 10.08
C ASN A 201 -3.04 22.59 9.03
N TYR A 202 -3.93 21.59 9.04
CA TYR A 202 -5.08 21.57 8.14
C TYR A 202 -6.34 21.03 8.79
N ASP A 203 -7.48 21.60 8.38
CA ASP A 203 -8.82 21.21 8.79
C ASP A 203 -9.66 20.84 7.56
N VAL A 204 -10.51 19.81 7.68
CA VAL A 204 -11.38 19.35 6.60
C VAL A 204 -12.84 19.57 6.95
N TYR A 205 -13.54 20.26 6.06
CA TYR A 205 -14.97 20.52 6.14
C TYR A 205 -15.71 19.84 4.99
N VAL A 206 -16.89 19.31 5.26
CA VAL A 206 -17.80 18.75 4.25
C VAL A 206 -19.15 19.46 4.40
N ASP A 207 -19.67 20.06 3.33
CA ASP A 207 -20.88 20.90 3.32
C ASP A 207 -20.87 21.94 4.44
N GLY A 208 -19.73 22.58 4.70
CA GLY A 208 -19.54 23.61 5.69
C GLY A 208 -19.36 23.12 7.14
N SER A 209 -19.55 21.84 7.42
CA SER A 209 -19.33 21.24 8.75
C SER A 209 -17.93 20.70 8.91
N LEU A 210 -17.29 20.93 10.06
CA LEU A 210 -15.96 20.44 10.40
C LEU A 210 -16.01 18.95 10.74
N PHE A 211 -15.21 18.11 10.03
CA PHE A 211 -15.13 16.68 10.26
C PHE A 211 -13.75 16.18 10.67
N PHE A 212 -12.70 16.89 10.29
CA PHE A 212 -11.33 16.57 10.70
C PHE A 212 -10.63 17.89 11.03
N TYR A 213 -9.93 17.95 12.13
CA TYR A 213 -9.29 19.17 12.62
C TYR A 213 -7.87 18.91 13.10
N ASN A 214 -7.05 19.95 12.99
CA ASN A 214 -5.67 19.98 13.48
C ASN A 214 -4.79 18.85 12.90
N GLY A 215 -5.04 18.46 11.64
CA GLY A 215 -4.08 17.65 10.90
C GLY A 215 -2.79 18.43 10.70
N TYR A 216 -1.71 17.72 10.42
CA TYR A 216 -0.39 18.31 10.26
C TYR A 216 0.28 17.75 9.02
N PHE A 217 1.02 18.58 8.30
CA PHE A 217 1.96 18.16 7.28
C PHE A 217 3.08 19.18 7.11
N LYS A 218 4.15 18.73 6.48
CA LYS A 218 5.26 19.58 6.05
C LYS A 218 5.44 19.45 4.54
N THR A 219 5.55 20.58 3.82
CA THR A 219 5.91 20.57 2.40
C THR A 219 7.34 20.10 2.21
N PHE A 220 7.62 19.50 1.06
CA PHE A 220 8.97 19.05 0.74
C PHE A 220 9.97 20.20 0.61
N GLN A 221 11.26 19.87 0.67
CA GLN A 221 12.34 20.80 0.32
C GLN A 221 12.24 21.16 -1.16
N ALA A 222 12.63 22.38 -1.51
CA ALA A 222 12.68 22.85 -2.88
C ALA A 222 13.54 21.92 -3.76
N GLU A 223 13.10 21.71 -5.00
CA GLU A 223 13.84 20.90 -5.99
C GLU A 223 15.31 21.32 -6.11
N ASN A 224 16.18 20.34 -6.32
CA ASN A 224 17.63 20.50 -6.45
C ASN A 224 18.29 21.15 -5.22
N LYS A 225 17.71 21.00 -4.03
CA LYS A 225 18.31 21.47 -2.78
C LYS A 225 18.65 20.29 -1.87
N PRO A 226 19.85 20.28 -1.28
CA PRO A 226 20.24 19.29 -0.29
C PRO A 226 19.29 19.23 0.89
N LEU A 227 19.09 18.00 1.42
CA LEU A 227 18.18 17.80 2.55
C LEU A 227 18.57 16.58 3.40
N THR A 228 17.94 16.47 4.55
CA THR A 228 17.74 15.20 5.24
C THR A 228 16.31 14.73 5.00
N LEU A 229 16.13 13.44 4.68
CA LEU A 229 14.83 12.87 4.34
C LEU A 229 14.68 11.48 4.96
N LYS A 230 13.51 11.22 5.53
CA LYS A 230 13.18 9.92 6.11
C LYS A 230 11.91 9.35 5.49
N LEU A 231 12.03 8.27 4.75
CA LEU A 231 10.94 7.60 4.07
C LEU A 231 10.73 6.19 4.62
N GLY A 232 9.47 5.78 4.73
CA GLY A 232 9.13 4.36 4.87
C GLY A 232 8.73 3.76 3.53
N PHE A 233 8.94 2.45 3.35
CA PHE A 233 8.41 1.76 2.18
C PHE A 233 8.10 0.30 2.46
N GLY A 234 7.23 -0.28 1.63
CA GLY A 234 6.95 -1.70 1.66
C GLY A 234 5.75 -2.10 0.83
N GLY A 235 5.54 -3.40 0.73
CA GLY A 235 4.39 -4.02 0.07
C GLY A 235 3.79 -5.15 0.93
N GLY A 236 2.87 -5.92 0.36
CA GLY A 236 2.30 -7.06 1.05
C GLY A 236 1.41 -6.67 2.24
N ALA A 237 0.52 -5.69 2.04
CA ALA A 237 -0.41 -5.21 3.05
C ALA A 237 -1.73 -6.02 3.07
N GLY A 238 -1.64 -7.35 3.15
CA GLY A 238 -2.81 -8.23 3.30
C GLY A 238 -3.57 -7.93 4.59
N TYR A 239 -4.90 -7.80 4.49
CA TYR A 239 -5.72 -7.47 5.65
C TYR A 239 -5.65 -8.56 6.72
N THR A 240 -5.07 -8.22 7.86
CA THR A 240 -4.95 -9.07 9.04
C THR A 240 -5.21 -8.22 10.29
N PRO A 241 -6.33 -8.41 10.99
CA PRO A 241 -6.75 -7.49 12.06
C PRO A 241 -5.68 -7.15 13.11
N TRP A 242 -4.87 -8.13 13.50
CA TRP A 242 -3.83 -7.90 14.52
C TRP A 242 -2.56 -7.23 13.96
N HIS A 243 -2.36 -7.25 12.65
CA HIS A 243 -1.22 -6.61 12.01
C HIS A 243 -1.55 -5.18 11.57
N GLU A 244 -2.82 -4.75 11.64
CA GLU A 244 -3.20 -3.36 11.29
C GLU A 244 -2.50 -2.32 12.19
N ARG A 245 -2.04 -2.72 13.38
CA ARG A 245 -1.17 -1.89 14.24
C ARG A 245 0.17 -1.46 13.58
N MET A 246 0.54 -2.07 12.45
CA MET A 246 1.68 -1.61 11.65
C MET A 246 1.56 -0.14 11.29
N TRP A 247 0.35 0.31 10.98
CA TRP A 247 0.10 1.70 10.61
C TRP A 247 0.40 2.66 11.78
N ASP A 248 0.05 2.29 13.02
CA ASP A 248 0.42 3.06 14.22
C ASP A 248 1.93 3.01 14.47
N THR A 249 2.58 1.87 14.24
CA THR A 249 4.05 1.77 14.32
C THR A 249 4.72 2.73 13.36
N LEU A 250 4.23 2.83 12.11
CA LEU A 250 4.78 3.75 11.10
C LEU A 250 4.67 5.22 11.52
N VAL A 251 3.55 5.63 12.12
CA VAL A 251 3.37 7.00 12.64
C VAL A 251 4.47 7.38 13.64
N THR A 252 4.89 6.45 14.50
CA THR A 252 5.92 6.73 15.53
C THR A 252 7.28 7.11 14.95
N HIS A 253 7.53 6.82 13.67
CA HIS A 253 8.80 7.13 13.00
C HIS A 253 8.88 8.55 12.43
N GLN A 254 7.78 9.32 12.40
CA GLN A 254 7.76 10.67 11.86
C GLN A 254 8.34 10.71 10.43
N LEU A 255 7.74 9.93 9.53
CA LEU A 255 8.16 9.79 8.15
C LEU A 255 7.73 11.01 7.33
N ASP A 256 8.61 11.49 6.45
CA ASP A 256 8.28 12.55 5.49
C ASP A 256 7.33 12.05 4.38
N ALA A 257 7.41 10.74 4.02
CA ALA A 257 6.46 10.07 3.14
C ALA A 257 6.55 8.54 3.30
N PHE A 258 5.55 7.82 2.75
CA PHE A 258 5.55 6.36 2.70
C PHE A 258 5.25 5.86 1.29
N LEU A 259 6.03 4.86 0.84
CA LEU A 259 5.98 4.29 -0.50
C LEU A 259 5.37 2.88 -0.44
N LEU A 260 4.14 2.74 -0.95
CA LEU A 260 3.45 1.45 -1.08
C LEU A 260 3.80 0.82 -2.43
N LEU A 261 4.55 -0.27 -2.39
CA LEU A 261 5.10 -0.94 -3.57
C LEU A 261 4.28 -2.15 -4.02
N GLY A 262 2.97 -2.06 -3.88
CA GLY A 262 2.04 -3.08 -4.36
C GLY A 262 1.55 -4.05 -3.28
N ASP A 263 0.60 -4.88 -3.68
CA ASP A 263 -0.13 -5.77 -2.78
C ASP A 263 -0.80 -5.01 -1.63
N ASN A 264 -1.46 -3.90 -1.98
CA ASN A 264 -1.99 -2.96 -1.00
C ASN A 264 -3.23 -3.49 -0.27
N VAL A 265 -4.08 -4.26 -0.95
CA VAL A 265 -5.38 -4.71 -0.40
C VAL A 265 -5.77 -6.16 -0.71
N TYR A 266 -5.08 -6.87 -1.59
CA TYR A 266 -5.31 -8.27 -1.97
C TYR A 266 -6.73 -8.56 -2.49
N ILE A 267 -6.99 -8.19 -3.72
CA ILE A 267 -8.31 -8.32 -4.37
C ILE A 267 -8.49 -9.68 -5.07
N ASP A 268 -7.60 -10.03 -6.02
CA ASP A 268 -7.64 -11.24 -6.86
C ASP A 268 -8.94 -11.43 -7.68
N HIS A 269 -9.68 -10.36 -7.93
CA HIS A 269 -10.94 -10.39 -8.69
C HIS A 269 -11.02 -9.18 -9.64
N PRO A 270 -10.25 -9.16 -10.75
CA PRO A 270 -10.17 -8.00 -11.64
C PRO A 270 -11.48 -7.68 -12.35
N THR A 271 -12.37 -8.68 -12.53
CA THR A 271 -13.67 -8.52 -13.20
C THR A 271 -14.82 -8.17 -12.27
N LYS A 272 -14.57 -7.96 -10.95
CA LYS A 272 -15.60 -7.74 -9.93
C LYS A 272 -15.36 -6.44 -9.17
N PRO A 273 -15.85 -5.29 -9.66
CA PRO A 273 -15.68 -4.01 -8.99
C PRO A 273 -16.16 -4.00 -7.53
N GLU A 274 -17.21 -4.76 -7.21
CA GLU A 274 -17.73 -4.85 -5.84
C GLU A 274 -16.73 -5.51 -4.88
N VAL A 275 -15.97 -6.50 -5.34
CA VAL A 275 -14.92 -7.13 -4.52
C VAL A 275 -13.75 -6.19 -4.33
N GLN A 276 -13.37 -5.45 -5.38
CA GLN A 276 -12.33 -4.43 -5.32
C GLN A 276 -12.72 -3.34 -4.31
N GLN A 277 -13.92 -2.78 -4.42
CA GLN A 277 -14.48 -1.80 -3.49
C GLN A 277 -14.49 -2.34 -2.05
N TYR A 278 -14.97 -3.57 -1.83
CA TYR A 278 -14.96 -4.21 -0.53
C TYR A 278 -13.56 -4.22 0.11
N CYS A 279 -12.53 -4.60 -0.63
CA CYS A 279 -11.16 -4.68 -0.12
C CYS A 279 -10.59 -3.30 0.23
N TYR A 280 -10.76 -2.30 -0.65
CA TYR A 280 -10.34 -0.93 -0.39
C TYR A 280 -11.07 -0.30 0.79
N TYR A 281 -12.41 -0.40 0.83
CA TYR A 281 -13.21 0.23 1.89
C TYR A 281 -12.93 -0.40 3.25
N ARG A 282 -12.68 -1.71 3.30
CA ARG A 282 -12.26 -2.39 4.51
C ARG A 282 -10.95 -1.79 5.05
N ARG A 283 -9.94 -1.56 4.21
CA ARG A 283 -8.68 -0.94 4.59
C ARG A 283 -8.87 0.52 5.00
N GLN A 284 -9.52 1.30 4.15
CA GLN A 284 -9.72 2.74 4.37
C GLN A 284 -10.60 3.09 5.56
N SER A 285 -11.43 2.14 6.03
CA SER A 285 -12.25 2.30 7.23
C SER A 285 -11.48 2.05 8.54
N ARG A 286 -10.26 1.49 8.48
CA ARG A 286 -9.48 1.20 9.68
C ARG A 286 -8.98 2.48 10.35
N PRO A 287 -9.23 2.66 11.68
CA PRO A 287 -8.75 3.85 12.38
C PRO A 287 -7.22 4.03 12.29
N GLU A 288 -6.46 2.95 12.42
CA GLU A 288 -5.01 2.94 12.35
C GLU A 288 -4.50 3.41 10.97
N PHE A 289 -5.13 2.94 9.89
CA PHE A 289 -4.78 3.35 8.53
C PHE A 289 -5.17 4.80 8.26
N ARG A 290 -6.35 5.25 8.73
CA ARG A 290 -6.79 6.65 8.61
C ARG A 290 -5.87 7.59 9.38
N HIS A 291 -5.47 7.22 10.60
CA HIS A 291 -4.50 7.98 11.39
C HIS A 291 -3.18 8.12 10.63
N PHE A 292 -2.62 7.02 10.16
CA PHE A 292 -1.37 7.01 9.39
C PHE A 292 -1.45 7.90 8.14
N THR A 293 -2.48 7.74 7.30
CA THR A 293 -2.60 8.49 6.04
C THR A 293 -2.96 9.96 6.22
N SER A 294 -3.47 10.36 7.40
CA SER A 294 -3.72 11.76 7.73
C SER A 294 -2.48 12.53 8.19
N GLU A 295 -1.37 11.83 8.50
CA GLU A 295 -0.13 12.45 8.97
C GLU A 295 1.04 12.22 8.01
N VAL A 296 1.03 11.12 7.24
CA VAL A 296 2.13 10.73 6.36
C VAL A 296 1.64 10.70 4.91
N PRO A 297 2.23 11.51 4.00
CA PRO A 297 1.94 11.43 2.57
C PRO A 297 2.24 10.05 2.00
N VAL A 298 1.29 9.48 1.24
CA VAL A 298 1.38 8.12 0.70
C VAL A 298 1.43 8.16 -0.81
N TYR A 299 2.34 7.36 -1.39
CA TYR A 299 2.48 7.09 -2.82
C TYR A 299 2.31 5.60 -3.07
N ALA A 300 1.51 5.19 -4.04
CA ALA A 300 1.16 3.79 -4.22
C ALA A 300 1.26 3.35 -5.68
N ILE A 301 1.92 2.21 -5.91
CA ILE A 301 1.76 1.41 -7.12
C ILE A 301 1.02 0.13 -6.76
N TRP A 302 0.46 -0.55 -7.75
CA TRP A 302 -0.11 -1.88 -7.55
C TRP A 302 0.91 -3.00 -7.76
N ASP A 303 0.51 -4.21 -7.31
CA ASP A 303 1.09 -5.45 -7.78
C ASP A 303 -0.02 -6.41 -8.24
N ASP A 304 0.26 -7.69 -8.45
CA ASP A 304 -0.65 -8.67 -9.02
C ASP A 304 -1.96 -8.80 -8.25
N HIS A 305 -1.93 -8.90 -6.94
CA HIS A 305 -3.12 -9.04 -6.10
C HIS A 305 -4.04 -7.80 -6.08
N ASP A 306 -3.55 -6.62 -6.42
CA ASP A 306 -4.36 -5.40 -6.57
C ASP A 306 -4.93 -5.29 -7.98
N PHE A 307 -4.12 -5.63 -9.00
CA PHE A 307 -4.41 -5.42 -10.40
C PHE A 307 -5.17 -6.59 -11.03
N THR A 308 -4.76 -7.83 -10.75
CA THR A 308 -5.30 -9.04 -11.37
C THR A 308 -5.48 -10.20 -10.37
N ILE A 309 -4.81 -11.31 -10.58
CA ILE A 309 -4.74 -12.48 -9.72
C ILE A 309 -3.27 -12.82 -9.42
N ASN A 310 -3.01 -13.69 -8.45
CA ASN A 310 -1.66 -14.10 -8.09
C ASN A 310 -0.78 -14.44 -9.32
N ASP A 311 0.40 -13.82 -9.39
CA ASP A 311 1.38 -13.86 -10.49
C ASP A 311 0.81 -13.43 -11.86
N GLY A 312 -0.32 -12.71 -11.91
CA GLY A 312 -0.99 -12.34 -13.16
C GLY A 312 -0.42 -11.10 -13.84
N GLU A 313 -0.78 -10.93 -15.12
CA GLU A 313 -0.36 -9.83 -15.99
C GLU A 313 -1.52 -9.29 -16.83
N GLY A 314 -1.34 -8.08 -17.39
CA GLY A 314 -2.34 -7.42 -18.25
C GLY A 314 -2.13 -7.67 -19.75
N GLY A 315 -0.90 -7.94 -20.18
CA GLY A 315 -0.56 -8.07 -21.61
C GLY A 315 -0.39 -6.71 -22.31
N PRO A 316 0.06 -6.71 -23.58
CA PRO A 316 0.52 -5.51 -24.28
C PRO A 316 -0.60 -4.53 -24.68
N GLU A 317 -1.82 -5.00 -24.78
CA GLU A 317 -2.93 -4.19 -25.27
C GLU A 317 -3.40 -3.17 -24.21
N ILE A 318 -3.86 -2.01 -24.65
CA ILE A 318 -4.31 -0.93 -23.75
C ILE A 318 -5.61 -1.32 -23.02
N ASP A 319 -6.59 -1.86 -23.75
CA ASP A 319 -7.95 -2.12 -23.28
C ASP A 319 -8.31 -3.62 -23.22
N HIS A 320 -7.34 -4.48 -23.47
CA HIS A 320 -7.50 -5.94 -23.37
C HIS A 320 -6.51 -6.54 -22.36
N PRO A 321 -6.99 -7.45 -21.50
CA PRO A 321 -8.40 -7.83 -21.26
C PRO A 321 -9.29 -6.65 -20.84
N GLU A 322 -10.59 -6.71 -21.13
CA GLU A 322 -11.57 -5.62 -20.94
C GLU A 322 -11.63 -5.08 -19.50
N TRP A 323 -11.22 -5.86 -18.52
CA TRP A 323 -11.20 -5.46 -17.10
C TRP A 323 -10.06 -4.48 -16.76
N LYS A 324 -9.03 -4.32 -17.60
CA LYS A 324 -7.86 -3.46 -17.30
C LYS A 324 -8.25 -2.00 -17.03
N ILE A 325 -9.01 -1.39 -17.94
CA ILE A 325 -9.44 0.00 -17.79
C ILE A 325 -10.34 0.21 -16.55
N PRO A 326 -11.36 -0.62 -16.28
CA PRO A 326 -12.10 -0.56 -15.02
C PRO A 326 -11.24 -0.63 -13.75
N VAL A 327 -10.29 -1.56 -13.69
CA VAL A 327 -9.36 -1.70 -12.55
C VAL A 327 -8.50 -0.45 -12.38
N TRP A 328 -7.93 0.07 -13.48
CA TRP A 328 -7.13 1.28 -13.45
C TRP A 328 -7.93 2.50 -12.97
N LYS A 329 -9.17 2.69 -13.48
CA LYS A 329 -10.05 3.78 -13.02
C LYS A 329 -10.40 3.66 -11.54
N LEU A 330 -10.66 2.44 -11.07
CA LEU A 330 -10.95 2.20 -9.67
C LEU A 330 -9.71 2.50 -8.81
N PHE A 331 -8.52 2.05 -9.18
CA PHE A 331 -7.28 2.34 -8.49
C PHE A 331 -7.01 3.84 -8.36
N LYS A 332 -7.20 4.62 -9.42
CA LYS A 332 -7.08 6.08 -9.41
C LYS A 332 -7.95 6.74 -8.34
N ASN A 333 -9.14 6.21 -8.10
CA ASN A 333 -10.07 6.75 -7.10
C ASN A 333 -9.67 6.39 -5.65
N GLN A 334 -8.73 5.44 -5.46
CA GLN A 334 -8.33 5.00 -4.12
C GLN A 334 -7.07 5.69 -3.60
N TRP A 335 -6.24 6.25 -4.47
CA TRP A 335 -4.92 6.78 -4.14
C TRP A 335 -4.73 8.21 -4.61
N ASN A 336 -3.77 8.90 -4.02
CA ASN A 336 -3.48 10.31 -4.28
C ASN A 336 -2.05 10.47 -4.83
N ASN A 337 -1.80 9.87 -6.01
CA ASN A 337 -0.51 9.91 -6.70
C ASN A 337 -0.38 11.18 -7.57
N PRO A 338 0.85 11.54 -7.98
CA PRO A 338 1.09 12.67 -8.91
C PRO A 338 0.33 12.53 -10.23
N TYR A 339 0.36 11.34 -10.82
CA TYR A 339 -0.37 10.95 -12.03
C TYR A 339 -0.42 9.42 -12.16
N TYR A 340 -0.99 8.91 -13.25
CA TYR A 340 -1.26 7.49 -13.43
C TYR A 340 -0.89 7.07 -14.86
N GLY A 341 0.36 6.61 -15.06
CA GLY A 341 0.91 6.21 -16.34
C GLY A 341 0.94 7.36 -17.35
N GLY A 342 0.77 7.07 -18.63
CA GLY A 342 0.63 8.06 -19.70
C GLY A 342 -0.82 8.57 -19.88
N GLY A 343 -1.65 8.52 -18.83
CA GLY A 343 -3.05 8.93 -18.84
C GLY A 343 -3.94 7.95 -19.63
N GLU A 344 -5.03 8.46 -20.21
CA GLU A 344 -6.02 7.63 -20.95
C GLU A 344 -5.42 6.92 -22.19
N ASN A 345 -4.36 7.47 -22.78
CA ASN A 345 -3.70 6.90 -23.96
C ASN A 345 -2.73 5.76 -23.60
N HIS A 346 -2.15 5.79 -22.42
CA HIS A 346 -1.23 4.78 -21.89
C HIS A 346 -1.50 4.59 -20.40
N PRO A 347 -2.64 3.97 -20.02
CA PRO A 347 -3.01 3.78 -18.64
C PRO A 347 -2.01 2.88 -17.90
N GLY A 348 -1.87 3.10 -16.59
CA GLY A 348 -0.98 2.36 -15.72
C GLY A 348 -0.82 3.09 -14.39
N CYS A 349 -0.01 2.57 -13.48
CA CYS A 349 0.21 3.18 -12.18
C CYS A 349 1.59 3.81 -12.00
N TRP A 350 2.44 3.85 -13.03
CA TRP A 350 3.77 4.46 -12.94
C TRP A 350 3.71 5.98 -12.88
N PHE A 351 4.66 6.57 -12.18
CA PHE A 351 4.82 8.02 -12.03
C PHE A 351 6.23 8.35 -11.53
N ASP A 352 6.60 9.64 -11.59
CA ASP A 352 7.79 10.20 -10.97
C ASP A 352 7.46 11.43 -10.11
N PHE A 353 8.33 11.72 -9.16
CA PHE A 353 8.32 12.96 -8.38
C PHE A 353 9.69 13.19 -7.74
N SER A 354 9.92 14.44 -7.26
CA SER A 354 11.17 14.83 -6.63
C SER A 354 10.96 15.33 -5.21
N ILE A 355 11.92 15.07 -4.33
CA ILE A 355 12.02 15.68 -3.01
C ILE A 355 13.44 16.23 -2.85
N GLY A 356 13.59 17.56 -2.86
CA GLY A 356 14.91 18.21 -2.87
C GLY A 356 15.76 17.76 -4.05
N ASP A 357 16.92 17.16 -3.78
CA ASP A 357 17.84 16.61 -4.77
C ASP A 357 17.78 15.08 -4.88
N ILE A 358 16.60 14.51 -4.65
CA ILE A 358 16.32 13.07 -4.79
C ILE A 358 15.13 12.88 -5.72
N ASP A 359 15.31 12.12 -6.79
CA ASP A 359 14.26 11.76 -7.75
C ASP A 359 13.76 10.33 -7.54
N PHE A 360 12.46 10.15 -7.67
CA PHE A 360 11.76 8.89 -7.50
C PHE A 360 11.05 8.49 -8.79
N PHE A 361 11.27 7.26 -9.25
CA PHE A 361 10.66 6.68 -10.45
C PHE A 361 9.95 5.38 -10.05
N PHE A 362 8.63 5.39 -10.05
CA PHE A 362 7.78 4.25 -9.70
C PHE A 362 7.29 3.56 -10.95
N MET A 363 7.44 2.24 -11.00
CA MET A 363 7.09 1.46 -12.17
C MET A 363 5.84 0.61 -11.96
N ASP A 364 5.12 0.42 -13.03
CA ASP A 364 4.03 -0.53 -13.16
C ASP A 364 4.57 -1.84 -13.77
N CYS A 365 4.64 -2.88 -12.95
CA CYS A 365 5.15 -4.17 -13.38
C CYS A 365 4.03 -5.14 -13.82
N ARG A 366 2.79 -4.67 -14.03
CA ARG A 366 1.65 -5.56 -14.30
C ARG A 366 0.85 -5.19 -15.56
N TYR A 367 0.60 -3.91 -15.82
CA TYR A 367 -0.35 -3.49 -16.85
C TYR A 367 0.05 -3.93 -18.25
N TYR A 368 1.32 -3.74 -18.64
CA TYR A 368 1.85 -4.08 -19.95
C TYR A 368 2.77 -5.31 -19.95
N ARG A 369 2.81 -6.05 -18.84
CA ARG A 369 3.64 -7.24 -18.75
C ARG A 369 3.21 -8.28 -19.78
N GLU A 370 4.21 -8.82 -20.48
CA GLU A 370 4.08 -9.95 -21.41
C GLU A 370 4.89 -11.14 -20.89
N ASN A 371 4.20 -12.17 -20.45
CA ASN A 371 4.82 -13.36 -19.88
C ASN A 371 5.61 -14.13 -20.95
N PRO A 372 6.89 -14.51 -20.69
CA PRO A 372 7.75 -15.27 -21.61
C PRO A 372 7.14 -16.57 -22.13
N LYS A 373 6.32 -17.22 -21.33
CA LYS A 373 5.68 -18.49 -21.68
C LYS A 373 4.50 -18.32 -22.65
N THR A 374 3.92 -17.13 -22.72
CA THR A 374 2.70 -16.88 -23.51
C THR A 374 2.98 -16.15 -24.81
N THR A 375 3.92 -15.22 -24.85
CA THR A 375 4.10 -14.30 -25.98
C THR A 375 5.38 -14.52 -26.78
N GLY A 376 6.39 -15.15 -26.23
CA GLY A 376 7.73 -15.31 -26.86
C GLY A 376 8.52 -13.99 -26.99
N LYS A 377 7.98 -12.88 -26.49
CA LYS A 377 8.64 -11.57 -26.34
C LYS A 377 8.37 -11.05 -24.94
N PRO A 378 9.13 -11.53 -23.95
CA PRO A 378 8.91 -11.11 -22.58
C PRO A 378 9.18 -9.60 -22.41
N SER A 379 8.24 -8.92 -21.77
CA SER A 379 8.41 -7.53 -21.34
C SER A 379 7.78 -7.35 -19.97
N MET A 380 8.49 -6.73 -19.05
CA MET A 380 7.98 -6.38 -17.73
C MET A 380 7.18 -5.07 -17.78
N LEU A 381 7.68 -4.07 -18.51
CA LEU A 381 7.19 -2.70 -18.47
C LEU A 381 6.37 -2.31 -19.72
N GLY A 382 6.54 -3.01 -20.83
CA GLY A 382 6.13 -2.55 -22.13
C GLY A 382 7.01 -1.39 -22.65
N GLU A 383 6.99 -1.17 -23.96
CA GLU A 383 7.93 -0.25 -24.62
C GLU A 383 7.76 1.22 -24.18
N TYR A 384 6.49 1.67 -24.03
CA TYR A 384 6.22 3.06 -23.67
C TYR A 384 6.75 3.42 -22.28
N GLN A 385 6.48 2.60 -21.26
CA GLN A 385 6.95 2.86 -19.90
C GLN A 385 8.48 2.70 -19.79
N LYS A 386 9.06 1.70 -20.47
CA LYS A 386 10.51 1.50 -20.50
C LYS A 386 11.22 2.73 -21.08
N GLN A 387 10.71 3.29 -22.18
CA GLN A 387 11.26 4.50 -22.76
C GLN A 387 11.09 5.71 -21.83
N TRP A 388 9.91 5.85 -21.21
CA TRP A 388 9.67 6.88 -20.20
C TRP A 388 10.70 6.81 -19.05
N LEU A 389 10.97 5.61 -18.51
CA LEU A 389 11.98 5.43 -17.45
C LEU A 389 13.37 5.88 -17.92
N LYS A 390 13.79 5.45 -19.11
CA LYS A 390 15.09 5.82 -19.67
C LYS A 390 15.24 7.32 -19.87
N ASP A 391 14.22 7.97 -20.42
CA ASP A 391 14.23 9.41 -20.65
C ASP A 391 14.29 10.19 -19.32
N LYS A 392 13.49 9.78 -18.34
CA LYS A 392 13.40 10.43 -17.04
C LYS A 392 14.69 10.28 -16.22
N ILE A 393 15.22 9.07 -16.10
CA ILE A 393 16.42 8.81 -15.31
C ILE A 393 17.66 9.46 -15.92
N LYS A 394 17.74 9.55 -17.27
CA LYS A 394 18.80 10.25 -17.99
C LYS A 394 18.74 11.76 -17.80
N ALA A 395 17.53 12.33 -17.75
CA ALA A 395 17.32 13.76 -17.56
C ALA A 395 17.53 14.21 -16.10
N SER A 396 17.57 13.29 -15.16
CA SER A 396 17.69 13.57 -13.73
C SER A 396 19.11 14.04 -13.37
N GLU A 397 19.19 15.21 -12.73
CA GLU A 397 20.42 15.75 -12.14
C GLU A 397 20.50 15.49 -10.61
N ALA A 398 19.53 14.76 -10.05
CA ALA A 398 19.43 14.50 -8.62
C ALA A 398 20.65 13.75 -8.08
N THR A 399 20.99 13.98 -6.81
CA THR A 399 22.06 13.30 -6.08
C THR A 399 21.79 11.79 -6.00
N PHE A 400 20.56 11.42 -5.68
CA PHE A 400 20.09 10.02 -5.70
C PHE A 400 18.88 9.85 -6.61
N LYS A 401 18.81 8.71 -7.29
CA LYS A 401 17.73 8.31 -8.19
C LYS A 401 17.16 6.98 -7.70
N VAL A 402 15.97 7.02 -7.12
CA VAL A 402 15.29 5.85 -6.55
C VAL A 402 14.35 5.26 -7.58
N VAL A 403 14.64 4.04 -8.03
CA VAL A 403 13.82 3.32 -9.02
C VAL A 403 13.06 2.20 -8.30
N ALA A 404 11.76 2.37 -8.16
CA ALA A 404 10.88 1.49 -7.39
C ALA A 404 10.08 0.55 -8.30
N SER A 405 10.20 -0.74 -8.04
CA SER A 405 9.48 -1.84 -8.69
C SER A 405 8.58 -2.55 -7.67
N SER A 406 7.42 -3.05 -8.08
CA SER A 406 6.63 -3.91 -7.20
C SER A 406 7.27 -5.27 -6.95
N VAL A 407 8.13 -5.73 -7.88
CA VAL A 407 8.83 -7.04 -7.81
C VAL A 407 10.34 -6.89 -7.74
N PRO A 408 11.08 -7.87 -7.14
CA PRO A 408 12.53 -7.77 -6.94
C PRO A 408 13.34 -7.70 -8.22
N TRP A 409 14.36 -6.79 -8.22
CA TRP A 409 15.34 -6.63 -9.27
C TRP A 409 16.47 -7.68 -9.23
N ALA A 410 16.87 -8.07 -8.02
CA ALA A 410 17.98 -8.99 -7.83
C ALA A 410 17.61 -10.40 -8.24
N ILE A 411 18.44 -11.00 -9.13
CA ILE A 411 18.31 -12.39 -9.55
C ILE A 411 18.53 -13.32 -8.36
N GLY A 412 17.73 -14.39 -8.28
CA GLY A 412 17.79 -15.38 -7.20
C GLY A 412 16.89 -15.07 -5.99
N THR A 413 16.15 -13.98 -6.00
CA THR A 413 15.13 -13.71 -5.00
C THR A 413 13.92 -14.67 -5.09
N LYS A 414 13.56 -15.10 -6.31
CA LYS A 414 12.56 -16.12 -6.64
C LYS A 414 13.06 -16.96 -7.83
N PRO A 415 14.05 -17.85 -7.62
CA PRO A 415 14.71 -18.53 -8.72
C PRO A 415 13.76 -19.27 -9.66
N GLY A 416 13.90 -19.02 -10.96
CA GLY A 416 13.07 -19.62 -12.01
C GLY A 416 11.65 -19.11 -12.09
N SER A 417 11.34 -17.99 -11.45
CA SER A 417 10.03 -17.35 -11.52
C SER A 417 9.90 -16.47 -12.76
N ASP A 418 8.75 -16.52 -13.41
CA ASP A 418 8.35 -15.57 -14.44
C ASP A 418 7.69 -14.32 -13.87
N ASP A 419 7.56 -14.24 -12.55
CA ASP A 419 6.83 -13.20 -11.85
C ASP A 419 7.72 -12.02 -11.41
N THR A 420 9.02 -12.24 -11.26
CA THR A 420 10.01 -11.22 -10.89
C THR A 420 10.94 -10.91 -12.07
N TRP A 421 11.88 -9.99 -11.89
CA TRP A 421 12.89 -9.69 -12.90
C TRP A 421 13.78 -10.91 -13.27
N ASP A 422 13.74 -12.03 -12.52
CA ASP A 422 14.33 -13.31 -12.91
C ASP A 422 13.76 -13.82 -14.24
N GLY A 423 12.47 -13.56 -14.52
CA GLY A 423 11.81 -13.94 -15.78
C GLY A 423 12.06 -13.00 -16.96
N PHE A 424 12.65 -11.83 -16.72
CA PHE A 424 12.85 -10.77 -17.71
C PHE A 424 14.31 -10.29 -17.77
N PRO A 425 15.29 -11.22 -17.86
CA PRO A 425 16.69 -10.87 -17.72
C PRO A 425 17.20 -9.93 -18.84
N GLU A 426 16.67 -10.05 -20.05
CA GLU A 426 17.08 -9.21 -21.19
C GLU A 426 16.65 -7.76 -21.01
N GLU A 427 15.39 -7.51 -20.63
CA GLU A 427 14.87 -6.17 -20.41
C GLU A 427 15.52 -5.53 -19.17
N ARG A 428 15.72 -6.29 -18.11
CA ARG A 428 16.46 -5.86 -16.92
C ARG A 428 17.88 -5.41 -17.28
N GLU A 429 18.58 -6.22 -18.07
CA GLU A 429 19.94 -5.91 -18.51
C GLU A 429 19.98 -4.71 -19.47
N GLU A 430 18.98 -4.56 -20.32
CA GLU A 430 18.82 -3.37 -21.17
C GLU A 430 18.73 -2.07 -20.33
N ILE A 431 17.98 -2.10 -19.22
CA ILE A 431 17.88 -0.94 -18.31
C ILE A 431 19.21 -0.67 -17.62
N PHE A 432 19.88 -1.69 -17.13
CA PHE A 432 21.16 -1.53 -16.42
C PHE A 432 22.29 -1.10 -17.36
N SER A 433 22.36 -1.66 -18.57
CA SER A 433 23.31 -1.20 -19.59
C SER A 433 23.06 0.26 -19.98
N PHE A 434 21.80 0.68 -20.08
CA PHE A 434 21.45 2.09 -20.34
C PHE A 434 21.98 3.03 -19.25
N ILE A 435 21.90 2.62 -17.97
CA ILE A 435 22.47 3.37 -16.82
C ILE A 435 24.00 3.49 -16.99
N GLU A 436 24.67 2.40 -17.35
CA GLU A 436 26.13 2.37 -17.56
C GLU A 436 26.57 3.21 -18.75
N GLU A 437 25.94 3.04 -19.90
CA GLU A 437 26.27 3.74 -21.16
C GLU A 437 26.07 5.27 -21.05
N ASN A 438 25.08 5.70 -20.28
CA ASN A 438 24.79 7.11 -20.06
C ASN A 438 25.46 7.69 -18.81
N LYS A 439 26.30 6.91 -18.10
CA LYS A 439 27.00 7.33 -16.88
C LYS A 439 26.07 7.89 -15.81
N ILE A 440 24.91 7.24 -15.60
CA ILE A 440 23.90 7.68 -14.64
C ILE A 440 24.30 7.22 -13.25
N GLU A 441 24.59 8.14 -12.36
CA GLU A 441 25.10 7.89 -11.00
C GLU A 441 24.01 8.00 -9.94
N GLY A 442 24.26 7.38 -8.76
CA GLY A 442 23.42 7.49 -7.59
C GLY A 442 22.11 6.70 -7.68
N VAL A 443 22.06 5.65 -8.48
CA VAL A 443 20.86 4.82 -8.65
C VAL A 443 20.71 3.84 -7.49
N ILE A 444 19.51 3.80 -6.92
CA ILE A 444 19.08 2.89 -5.85
C ILE A 444 17.80 2.21 -6.32
N LEU A 445 17.73 0.88 -6.15
CA LEU A 445 16.57 0.10 -6.53
C LEU A 445 15.75 -0.26 -5.28
N LEU A 446 14.43 -0.16 -5.40
CA LEU A 446 13.49 -0.62 -4.38
C LEU A 446 12.58 -1.71 -4.96
N SER A 447 12.15 -2.63 -4.08
CA SER A 447 11.23 -3.69 -4.46
C SER A 447 10.39 -4.23 -3.29
N ALA A 448 9.41 -5.11 -3.60
CA ALA A 448 8.52 -5.74 -2.64
C ALA A 448 8.19 -7.21 -3.03
N ASP A 449 6.93 -7.61 -3.06
CA ASP A 449 6.36 -8.93 -3.42
C ASP A 449 6.74 -10.09 -2.47
N ARG A 450 8.00 -10.29 -2.11
CA ARG A 450 8.50 -11.56 -1.53
C ARG A 450 8.16 -11.81 -0.06
N HIS A 451 7.26 -11.04 0.55
CA HIS A 451 6.76 -11.22 1.92
C HIS A 451 7.87 -11.42 2.96
N ARG A 452 8.97 -10.75 2.76
CA ARG A 452 10.13 -10.61 3.65
C ARG A 452 10.83 -9.30 3.33
N SER A 453 11.72 -8.84 4.19
CA SER A 453 12.57 -7.68 3.89
C SER A 453 14.01 -8.16 3.78
N ASP A 454 14.74 -7.73 2.74
CA ASP A 454 16.15 -8.04 2.55
C ASP A 454 16.88 -6.96 1.72
N ALA A 455 18.21 -7.08 1.64
CA ALA A 455 19.07 -6.22 0.85
C ALA A 455 19.97 -7.06 -0.06
N TRP A 456 20.12 -6.63 -1.31
CA TRP A 456 20.90 -7.33 -2.32
C TRP A 456 21.91 -6.43 -2.99
N LYS A 457 23.06 -7.03 -3.37
CA LYS A 457 24.03 -6.43 -4.29
C LYS A 457 23.85 -7.00 -5.68
N ILE A 458 23.95 -6.13 -6.68
CA ILE A 458 23.93 -6.49 -8.09
C ILE A 458 25.24 -5.95 -8.67
N GLU A 459 26.27 -6.81 -8.69
CA GLU A 459 27.58 -6.46 -9.20
C GLU A 459 27.52 -6.15 -10.69
N ARG A 460 28.19 -5.08 -11.12
CA ARG A 460 28.23 -4.61 -12.50
C ARG A 460 29.67 -4.49 -12.99
N SER A 461 29.96 -5.07 -14.16
CA SER A 461 31.31 -5.01 -14.76
C SER A 461 31.58 -3.68 -15.48
N GLY A 462 30.53 -2.98 -15.96
CA GLY A 462 30.61 -1.73 -16.69
C GLY A 462 30.34 -0.49 -15.84
N GLY A 463 30.12 -0.65 -14.54
CA GLY A 463 29.72 0.44 -13.66
C GLY A 463 29.98 0.18 -12.18
N TYR A 464 29.26 0.88 -11.35
CA TYR A 464 29.26 0.65 -9.90
C TYR A 464 28.23 -0.41 -9.51
N THR A 465 28.37 -0.98 -8.31
CA THR A 465 27.41 -1.95 -7.75
C THR A 465 26.04 -1.29 -7.55
N LEU A 466 24.99 -1.87 -8.12
CA LEU A 466 23.61 -1.51 -7.82
C LEU A 466 23.13 -2.25 -6.56
N TYR A 467 22.19 -1.66 -5.84
CA TYR A 467 21.60 -2.24 -4.64
C TYR A 467 20.08 -2.30 -4.78
N ASP A 468 19.49 -3.49 -4.54
CA ASP A 468 18.04 -3.70 -4.46
C ASP A 468 17.64 -3.86 -3.00
N PHE A 469 16.89 -2.89 -2.47
CA PHE A 469 16.33 -2.92 -1.13
C PHE A 469 14.88 -3.35 -1.22
N MET A 470 14.61 -4.52 -0.69
CA MET A 470 13.29 -5.13 -0.72
C MET A 470 12.63 -5.07 0.64
N SER A 471 11.38 -4.60 0.68
CA SER A 471 10.56 -4.68 1.89
C SER A 471 9.14 -5.06 1.56
N SER A 472 8.67 -6.13 2.21
CA SER A 472 7.34 -6.66 2.01
C SER A 472 6.84 -7.33 3.28
N ARG A 473 5.51 -7.66 3.31
CA ARG A 473 4.84 -8.19 4.47
C ARG A 473 4.54 -7.10 5.53
N LEU A 474 3.99 -5.98 5.07
CA LEU A 474 3.53 -4.92 5.99
C LEU A 474 2.52 -5.44 7.01
N THR A 475 1.43 -6.08 6.55
CA THR A 475 0.40 -6.64 7.41
C THR A 475 0.00 -8.07 7.06
N ASN A 476 0.63 -8.67 6.03
CA ASN A 476 0.31 -10.02 5.58
C ASN A 476 0.89 -11.09 6.54
N VAL A 477 0.21 -12.22 6.68
CA VAL A 477 0.69 -13.38 7.46
C VAL A 477 1.63 -14.28 6.66
N HIS A 478 1.48 -14.31 5.32
CA HIS A 478 2.34 -15.13 4.45
C HIS A 478 3.79 -14.64 4.50
N THR A 479 4.74 -15.55 4.39
CA THR A 479 6.17 -15.24 4.35
C THR A 479 6.92 -16.27 3.53
N HIS A 480 8.01 -15.83 2.90
CA HIS A 480 8.95 -16.69 2.20
C HIS A 480 10.27 -16.86 2.97
N ASN A 481 11.02 -17.90 2.63
CA ASN A 481 12.34 -18.12 3.19
C ASN A 481 13.31 -17.03 2.75
N LEU A 482 14.29 -16.74 3.61
CA LEU A 482 15.45 -15.95 3.21
C LEU A 482 16.24 -16.69 2.16
N MET A 483 16.76 -15.97 1.17
CA MET A 483 17.50 -16.56 0.05
C MET A 483 19.01 -16.31 0.19
N PRO A 484 19.83 -17.27 -0.22
CA PRO A 484 21.28 -17.09 -0.27
C PRO A 484 21.65 -15.95 -1.23
N GLY A 485 22.65 -15.16 -0.88
CA GLY A 485 23.13 -14.04 -1.69
C GLY A 485 22.63 -12.67 -1.25
N SER A 486 21.60 -12.59 -0.38
CA SER A 486 21.25 -11.32 0.27
C SER A 486 22.36 -10.88 1.23
N ILE A 487 22.54 -9.57 1.38
CA ILE A 487 23.45 -8.96 2.37
C ILE A 487 22.94 -9.28 3.78
N PHE A 488 21.65 -9.10 3.99
CA PHE A 488 20.89 -9.49 5.17
C PHE A 488 19.41 -9.64 4.81
N GLY A 489 18.63 -10.22 5.71
CA GLY A 489 17.19 -10.37 5.50
C GLY A 489 16.42 -10.72 6.76
N TYR A 490 15.11 -10.45 6.72
CA TYR A 490 14.19 -10.67 7.83
C TYR A 490 12.83 -11.20 7.35
N ASN A 491 12.36 -12.26 7.99
CA ASN A 491 11.06 -12.88 7.68
C ASN A 491 10.29 -13.39 8.92
N LYS A 492 10.70 -13.01 10.13
CA LYS A 492 10.09 -13.53 11.37
C LYS A 492 8.71 -12.94 11.65
N THR A 493 8.60 -11.61 11.61
CA THR A 493 7.32 -10.89 11.80
C THR A 493 7.06 -9.96 10.61
N CYS A 494 5.96 -9.22 10.63
CA CYS A 494 5.74 -8.10 9.72
C CYS A 494 6.84 -7.07 9.88
N SER A 495 7.22 -6.42 8.79
CA SER A 495 8.31 -5.46 8.75
C SER A 495 8.13 -4.45 7.63
N PHE A 496 8.82 -3.33 7.73
CA PHE A 496 8.90 -2.31 6.70
C PHE A 496 10.36 -1.86 6.50
N GLY A 497 10.64 -1.32 5.34
CA GLY A 497 11.90 -0.68 5.02
C GLY A 497 11.88 0.80 5.37
N MET A 498 12.97 1.32 5.88
CA MET A 498 13.17 2.75 6.09
C MET A 498 14.39 3.22 5.34
N LEU A 499 14.24 4.29 4.58
CA LEU A 499 15.30 5.00 3.89
C LEU A 499 15.57 6.32 4.60
N GLU A 500 16.82 6.56 4.93
CA GLU A 500 17.27 7.84 5.48
C GLU A 500 18.34 8.41 4.55
N PHE A 501 18.06 9.58 3.97
CA PHE A 501 18.99 10.31 3.12
C PHE A 501 19.55 11.51 3.89
N ASP A 502 20.82 11.80 3.66
CA ASP A 502 21.47 13.04 4.09
C ASP A 502 22.37 13.51 2.94
N THR A 503 21.84 14.42 2.13
CA THR A 503 22.54 14.99 0.99
C THR A 503 23.24 16.31 1.32
N THR A 504 23.20 16.73 2.59
CA THR A 504 23.88 17.96 3.07
C THR A 504 25.36 17.77 3.33
N GLN A 505 25.84 16.51 3.34
CA GLN A 505 27.23 16.14 3.61
C GLN A 505 28.11 16.32 2.36
N GLU A 506 29.43 16.44 2.57
CA GLU A 506 30.40 16.49 1.47
C GLU A 506 30.33 15.23 0.58
N ASP A 507 30.23 14.04 1.19
CA ASP A 507 29.88 12.81 0.50
C ASP A 507 28.45 12.42 0.94
N PRO A 508 27.42 12.72 0.11
CA PRO A 508 26.03 12.41 0.41
C PRO A 508 25.85 10.93 0.71
N LYS A 509 24.94 10.61 1.63
CA LYS A 509 24.70 9.24 2.04
C LYS A 509 23.21 8.91 2.11
N MET A 510 22.92 7.63 1.95
CA MET A 510 21.64 7.03 2.27
C MET A 510 21.81 5.79 3.14
N SER A 511 20.82 5.49 3.96
CA SER A 511 20.77 4.24 4.72
C SER A 511 19.46 3.52 4.44
N TYR A 512 19.53 2.21 4.30
CA TYR A 512 18.39 1.32 4.34
C TYR A 512 18.38 0.55 5.65
N SER A 513 17.26 0.56 6.35
CA SER A 513 17.04 -0.17 7.60
C SER A 513 15.78 -1.02 7.51
N ILE A 514 15.79 -2.20 8.13
CA ILE A 514 14.59 -3.02 8.34
C ILE A 514 14.10 -2.80 9.76
N TYR A 515 12.84 -2.41 9.91
CA TYR A 515 12.15 -2.34 11.20
C TYR A 515 11.02 -3.38 11.27
N SER A 516 10.90 -4.05 12.41
CA SER A 516 9.77 -4.94 12.68
C SER A 516 8.50 -4.17 13.04
N ILE A 517 7.34 -4.85 12.98
CA ILE A 517 6.06 -4.30 13.48
C ILE A 517 6.11 -3.96 14.98
N ASP A 518 7.05 -4.53 15.73
CA ASP A 518 7.29 -4.25 17.14
C ASP A 518 8.27 -3.09 17.36
N ASN A 519 8.56 -2.34 16.30
CA ASN A 519 9.46 -1.18 16.30
C ASN A 519 10.93 -1.52 16.63
N GLU A 520 11.37 -2.74 16.31
CA GLU A 520 12.75 -3.17 16.52
C GLU A 520 13.56 -2.91 15.25
N LEU A 521 14.70 -2.23 15.36
CA LEU A 521 15.69 -2.19 14.29
C LEU A 521 16.33 -3.57 14.14
N ILE A 522 16.17 -4.17 12.98
CA ILE A 522 16.65 -5.52 12.68
C ILE A 522 18.04 -5.49 12.07
N ASP A 523 18.23 -4.69 11.03
CA ASP A 523 19.50 -4.54 10.34
C ASP A 523 19.55 -3.20 9.59
N LYS A 524 20.76 -2.76 9.21
CA LYS A 524 20.99 -1.49 8.52
C LYS A 524 22.22 -1.57 7.63
N VAL A 525 22.13 -0.96 6.45
CA VAL A 525 23.28 -0.68 5.58
C VAL A 525 23.29 0.79 5.22
N THR A 526 24.47 1.38 5.12
CA THR A 526 24.67 2.77 4.67
C THR A 526 25.53 2.77 3.42
N LEU A 527 25.10 3.53 2.41
CA LEU A 527 25.82 3.78 1.18
C LEU A 527 26.15 5.25 1.07
N TYR A 528 27.34 5.53 0.57
CA TYR A 528 27.78 6.88 0.23
C TYR A 528 27.67 7.11 -1.27
N LYS A 529 27.43 8.36 -1.68
CA LYS A 529 27.31 8.73 -3.10
C LYS A 529 28.54 8.28 -3.89
N SER A 530 29.73 8.44 -3.31
CA SER A 530 31.00 8.00 -3.90
C SER A 530 31.06 6.51 -4.26
N GLN A 531 30.25 5.65 -3.60
CA GLN A 531 30.14 4.22 -3.92
C GLN A 531 29.19 3.94 -5.09
N LEU A 532 28.41 4.92 -5.52
CA LEU A 532 27.39 4.85 -6.57
C LEU A 532 27.79 5.75 -7.76
N MET A 533 29.08 5.88 -8.01
CA MET A 533 29.67 6.69 -9.08
C MET A 533 30.57 5.83 -9.97
N PHE A 534 30.71 6.23 -11.21
CA PHE A 534 31.72 5.63 -12.10
C PHE A 534 33.12 6.10 -11.67
N MET A 535 34.06 5.18 -11.68
CA MET A 535 35.46 5.55 -11.41
C MET A 535 35.95 6.45 -12.56
N GLU A 536 36.57 7.57 -12.22
CA GLU A 536 37.32 8.37 -13.20
C GLU A 536 38.50 7.50 -13.71
N GLU A 537 38.66 7.40 -15.04
CA GLU A 537 39.76 6.68 -15.69
C GLU A 537 41.11 7.40 -15.47
#